data_fa57d3a1037f8df9c877424abbe5bc43
#
_entry.id   fa57d3a1037f8df9c877424abbe5bc43
#
_cell.length_a   1.000
_cell.length_b   1.000
_cell.length_c   1.000
_cell.angle_alpha   90.00
_cell.angle_beta   90.00
_cell.angle_gamma   90.00
#
_symmetry.space_group_name_H-M   'P 1'
#
loop_
_entity.id
_entity.type
_entity.pdbx_description
1 polymer ?
#
loop_
_entity_poly.entity_id
_entity_poly.type
_entity_poly.pdbx_seq_one_letter_code
_entity_poly.pdbx_strand_id
1 'polypeptide(L)'
;MHEISLVTELVAECARRAGGRRVAAVQVRCPDGGDADELTEAFAQLTAGGVLADAALEIETVRQVLTCECGFAGEVDPEQCAGHMVICPACSRVHEAPDALELIAVRCVDEAGTVL
;
A
#
# COMPACT_ATOMS: atom_id res chain seq x y z
N MET A 1 4.59 -7.89 11.86
CA MET A 1 3.44 -7.01 12.08
C MET A 1 3.61 -5.63 11.49
N HIS A 2 4.46 -5.56 10.47
CA HIS A 2 4.71 -4.31 9.76
C HIS A 2 3.47 -3.79 9.04
N GLU A 3 2.64 -4.69 8.52
CA GLU A 3 1.44 -4.30 7.77
C GLU A 3 0.45 -3.51 8.61
N ILE A 4 0.22 -3.91 9.85
CA ILE A 4 -0.73 -3.21 10.73
C ILE A 4 -0.27 -1.79 11.02
N SER A 5 1.04 -1.61 11.27
CA SER A 5 1.60 -0.28 11.52
C SER A 5 1.49 0.62 10.29
N LEU A 6 1.79 0.08 9.11
CA LEU A 6 1.67 0.81 7.86
C LEU A 6 0.23 1.22 7.56
N VAL A 7 -0.71 0.31 7.78
CA VAL A 7 -2.12 0.59 7.54
C VAL A 7 -2.65 1.61 8.57
N THR A 8 -2.20 1.53 9.82
CA THR A 8 -2.58 2.51 10.84
C THR A 8 -2.12 3.92 10.45
N GLU A 9 -0.88 4.05 9.98
CA GLU A 9 -0.36 5.33 9.49
C GLU A 9 -1.11 5.80 8.26
N LEU A 10 -1.42 4.90 7.35
CA LEU A 10 -2.20 5.20 6.15
C LEU A 10 -3.59 5.75 6.51
N VAL A 11 -4.28 5.08 7.42
CA VAL A 11 -5.61 5.50 7.87
C VAL A 11 -5.55 6.89 8.53
N ALA A 12 -4.55 7.13 9.37
CA ALA A 12 -4.36 8.42 10.01
C ALA A 12 -4.13 9.55 9.00
N GLU A 13 -3.31 9.28 7.97
CA GLU A 13 -3.05 10.26 6.91
C GLU A 13 -4.30 10.53 6.08
N CYS A 14 -5.06 9.49 5.75
CA CYS A 14 -6.32 9.64 5.04
C CYS A 14 -7.31 10.50 5.82
N ALA A 15 -7.41 10.27 7.12
CA ALA A 15 -8.29 11.03 7.99
C ALA A 15 -7.91 12.51 8.04
N ARG A 16 -6.59 12.79 8.10
CA ARG A 16 -6.10 14.17 8.08
C ARG A 16 -6.45 14.86 6.77
N ARG A 17 -6.25 14.19 5.64
CA ARG A 17 -6.55 14.75 4.31
C ARG A 17 -8.04 14.96 4.11
N ALA A 18 -8.86 14.07 4.69
CA ALA A 18 -10.31 14.17 4.57
C ALA A 18 -10.89 15.37 5.33
N GLY A 19 -10.25 15.77 6.44
CA GLY A 19 -10.71 16.92 7.23
C GLY A 19 -12.12 16.79 7.75
N GLY A 20 -12.54 15.58 8.14
CA GLY A 20 -13.88 15.29 8.64
C GLY A 20 -14.90 14.93 7.56
N ARG A 21 -14.53 15.02 6.29
CA ARG A 21 -15.40 14.62 5.17
C ARG A 21 -15.41 13.11 5.02
N ARG A 22 -16.53 12.57 4.55
CA ARG A 22 -16.60 11.15 4.23
C ARG A 22 -15.74 10.84 3.01
N VAL A 23 -15.01 9.74 3.06
CA VAL A 23 -14.11 9.33 2.00
C VAL A 23 -14.80 8.29 1.11
N ALA A 24 -14.79 8.51 -0.20
CA ALA A 24 -15.36 7.58 -1.18
C ALA A 24 -14.34 6.52 -1.61
N ALA A 25 -13.08 6.92 -1.78
CA ALA A 25 -12.03 6.01 -2.26
C ALA A 25 -10.66 6.46 -1.77
N VAL A 26 -9.79 5.49 -1.59
CA VAL A 26 -8.38 5.71 -1.25
C VAL A 26 -7.54 4.95 -2.27
N GLN A 27 -6.63 5.65 -2.94
CA GLN A 27 -5.70 5.03 -3.88
C GLN A 27 -4.32 4.89 -3.24
N VAL A 28 -3.80 3.68 -3.27
CA VAL A 28 -2.45 3.40 -2.75
C VAL A 28 -1.63 2.66 -3.79
N ARG A 29 -0.32 2.78 -3.68
CA ARG A 29 0.63 2.03 -4.48
C ARG A 29 1.42 1.11 -3.58
N CYS A 30 1.51 -0.15 -3.96
CA CYS A 30 2.15 -1.20 -3.17
C CYS A 30 3.09 -1.99 -4.07
N PRO A 31 4.32 -2.32 -3.61
CA PRO A 31 5.21 -3.18 -4.40
C PRO A 31 4.64 -4.58 -4.57
N ASP A 32 4.94 -5.21 -5.72
CA ASP A 32 4.64 -6.61 -5.95
C ASP A 32 5.30 -7.47 -4.85
N GLY A 33 4.63 -8.56 -4.51
CA GLY A 33 5.08 -9.44 -3.42
C GLY A 33 4.45 -9.12 -2.08
N GLY A 34 3.74 -7.98 -1.97
CA GLY A 34 2.93 -7.67 -0.81
C GLY A 34 1.59 -8.40 -0.89
N ASP A 35 0.92 -8.54 0.25
CA ASP A 35 -0.38 -9.17 0.30
C ASP A 35 -1.49 -8.11 0.26
N ALA A 36 -2.07 -7.93 -0.93
CA ALA A 36 -3.13 -6.95 -1.15
C ALA A 36 -4.40 -7.31 -0.38
N ASP A 37 -4.68 -8.60 -0.21
CA ASP A 37 -5.86 -9.05 0.54
C ASP A 37 -5.71 -8.75 2.03
N GLU A 38 -4.53 -8.98 2.61
CA GLU A 38 -4.26 -8.60 3.99
C GLU A 38 -4.36 -7.09 4.20
N LEU A 39 -3.85 -6.32 3.25
CA LEU A 39 -3.92 -4.87 3.31
C LEU A 39 -5.37 -4.39 3.30
N THR A 40 -6.18 -4.95 2.40
CA THR A 40 -7.60 -4.61 2.28
C THR A 40 -8.35 -4.97 3.56
N GLU A 41 -8.10 -6.15 4.11
CA GLU A 41 -8.73 -6.60 5.34
C GLU A 41 -8.37 -5.72 6.54
N ALA A 42 -7.08 -5.43 6.70
CA ALA A 42 -6.61 -4.57 7.80
C ALA A 42 -7.19 -3.17 7.68
N PHE A 43 -7.24 -2.62 6.46
CA PHE A 43 -7.84 -1.32 6.21
C PHE A 43 -9.31 -1.30 6.60
N ALA A 44 -10.07 -2.34 6.23
CA ALA A 44 -11.48 -2.43 6.57
C ALA A 44 -11.71 -2.48 8.08
N GLN A 45 -10.88 -3.22 8.80
CA GLN A 45 -10.98 -3.33 10.25
C GLN A 45 -10.67 -2.01 10.95
N LEU A 46 -9.64 -1.30 10.50
CA LEU A 46 -9.20 -0.06 11.13
C LEU A 46 -10.09 1.13 10.78
N THR A 47 -10.90 1.04 9.74
CA THR A 47 -11.76 2.13 9.30
C THR A 47 -13.22 1.97 9.70
N ALA A 48 -13.58 0.86 10.33
CA ALA A 48 -14.96 0.57 10.71
C ALA A 48 -15.51 1.69 11.61
N GLY A 49 -16.68 2.21 11.22
CA GLY A 49 -17.38 3.22 12.01
C GLY A 49 -16.89 4.67 11.86
N GLY A 50 -15.87 4.90 11.03
CA GLY A 50 -15.32 6.24 10.80
C GLY A 50 -15.67 6.81 9.43
N VAL A 51 -15.06 7.94 9.08
CA VAL A 51 -15.27 8.61 7.78
C VAL A 51 -14.76 7.78 6.60
N LEU A 52 -13.93 6.79 6.87
CA LEU A 52 -13.35 5.89 5.88
C LEU A 52 -14.10 4.56 5.79
N ALA A 53 -15.18 4.37 6.58
CA ALA A 53 -15.86 3.08 6.69
C ALA A 53 -16.38 2.55 5.34
N ASP A 54 -16.85 3.45 4.48
CA ASP A 54 -17.39 3.09 3.17
C ASP A 54 -16.41 3.33 2.03
N ALA A 55 -15.17 3.68 2.35
CA ALA A 55 -14.18 3.99 1.34
C ALA A 55 -13.72 2.73 0.61
N ALA A 56 -13.66 2.80 -0.72
CA ALA A 56 -13.07 1.75 -1.52
C ALA A 56 -11.56 1.90 -1.49
N LEU A 57 -10.85 0.81 -1.21
CA LEU A 57 -9.39 0.80 -1.25
C LEU A 57 -8.96 0.32 -2.64
N GLU A 58 -8.35 1.21 -3.41
CA GLU A 58 -7.82 0.88 -4.73
C GLU A 58 -6.31 0.70 -4.62
N ILE A 59 -5.84 -0.50 -4.92
CA ILE A 59 -4.43 -0.85 -4.79
C ILE A 59 -3.82 -1.00 -6.17
N GLU A 60 -2.79 -0.19 -6.44
CA GLU A 60 -1.96 -0.33 -7.63
C GLU A 60 -0.69 -1.06 -7.21
N THR A 61 -0.42 -2.21 -7.83
CA THR A 61 0.81 -2.94 -7.57
C THR A 61 1.86 -2.57 -8.61
N VAL A 62 3.09 -2.37 -8.14
CA VAL A 62 4.24 -2.07 -9.01
C VAL A 62 5.33 -3.10 -8.76
N ARG A 63 6.14 -3.37 -9.79
CA ARG A 63 7.24 -4.30 -9.65
C ARG A 63 8.34 -3.73 -8.77
N GLN A 64 8.92 -4.59 -7.95
CA GLN A 64 10.09 -4.24 -7.17
C GLN A 64 11.28 -4.02 -8.08
N VAL A 65 12.07 -2.99 -7.76
CA VAL A 65 13.34 -2.72 -8.44
C VAL A 65 14.47 -3.04 -7.46
N LEU A 66 15.45 -3.78 -7.93
CA LEU A 66 16.59 -4.18 -7.13
C LEU A 66 17.89 -3.73 -7.79
N THR A 67 18.78 -3.16 -7.01
CA THR A 67 20.16 -2.92 -7.40
C THR A 67 21.05 -3.73 -6.47
N CYS A 68 21.75 -4.69 -7.03
CA CYS A 68 22.61 -5.61 -6.28
C CYS A 68 24.08 -5.36 -6.61
N GLU A 69 24.94 -5.57 -5.63
CA GLU A 69 26.39 -5.43 -5.78
C GLU A 69 26.97 -6.37 -6.83
N CYS A 70 26.26 -7.46 -7.17
CA CYS A 70 26.71 -8.40 -8.21
C CYS A 70 26.61 -7.81 -9.61
N GLY A 71 26.04 -6.61 -9.76
CA GLY A 71 25.87 -5.95 -11.03
C GLY A 71 24.44 -5.99 -11.58
N PHE A 72 23.53 -6.71 -10.90
CA PHE A 72 22.13 -6.73 -11.31
C PHE A 72 21.47 -5.38 -10.95
N ALA A 73 20.73 -4.82 -11.89
CA ALA A 73 19.91 -3.64 -11.68
C ALA A 73 18.69 -3.73 -12.57
N GLY A 74 17.50 -3.65 -11.98
CA GLY A 74 16.25 -3.70 -12.72
C GLY A 74 15.10 -4.26 -11.93
N GLU A 75 14.00 -4.55 -12.62
CA GLU A 75 12.80 -5.09 -12.03
C GLU A 75 12.98 -6.59 -11.70
N VAL A 76 12.41 -7.00 -10.57
CA VAL A 76 12.39 -8.42 -10.17
C VAL A 76 10.97 -8.94 -10.23
N ASP A 77 10.84 -10.24 -10.56
CA ASP A 77 9.54 -10.89 -10.61
C ASP A 77 8.96 -11.08 -9.21
N PRO A 78 7.62 -11.10 -9.09
CA PRO A 78 6.99 -11.34 -7.78
C PRO A 78 7.44 -12.65 -7.13
N GLU A 79 7.83 -13.66 -7.92
CA GLU A 79 8.36 -14.92 -7.41
C GLU A 79 9.65 -14.76 -6.64
N GLN A 80 10.40 -13.69 -6.92
CA GLN A 80 11.64 -13.37 -6.21
C GLN A 80 11.40 -12.60 -4.92
N CYS A 81 10.15 -12.26 -4.64
CA CYS A 81 9.79 -11.49 -3.45
C CYS A 81 9.05 -12.36 -2.46
N ALA A 82 9.44 -12.27 -1.19
CA ALA A 82 8.78 -12.99 -0.12
C ALA A 82 8.62 -12.05 1.07
N GLY A 83 7.40 -11.53 1.26
CA GLY A 83 7.14 -10.54 2.29
C GLY A 83 7.94 -9.26 2.04
N HIS A 84 8.84 -8.94 2.97
CA HIS A 84 9.72 -7.77 2.85
C HIS A 84 11.11 -8.11 2.31
N MET A 85 11.28 -9.33 1.78
CA MET A 85 12.56 -9.79 1.25
C MET A 85 12.51 -9.93 -0.27
N VAL A 86 13.61 -9.58 -0.91
CA VAL A 86 13.78 -9.71 -2.36
C VAL A 86 15.04 -10.52 -2.62
N ILE A 87 14.93 -11.53 -3.47
CA ILE A 87 16.06 -12.38 -3.85
C ILE A 87 16.58 -11.94 -5.21
N CYS A 88 17.87 -11.65 -5.29
CA CYS A 88 18.50 -11.27 -6.55
C CYS A 88 18.42 -12.43 -7.55
N PRO A 89 17.85 -12.23 -8.76
CA PRO A 89 17.76 -13.30 -9.74
C PRO A 89 19.11 -13.71 -10.35
N ALA A 90 20.12 -12.87 -10.21
CA ALA A 90 21.44 -13.16 -10.77
C ALA A 90 22.35 -13.92 -9.81
N CYS A 91 22.36 -13.56 -8.53
CA CYS A 91 23.30 -14.15 -7.54
C CYS A 91 22.59 -14.80 -6.35
N SER A 92 21.27 -14.75 -6.27
CA SER A 92 20.46 -15.32 -5.20
C SER A 92 20.68 -14.68 -3.80
N ARG A 93 21.32 -13.51 -3.76
CA ARG A 93 21.49 -12.79 -2.51
C ARG A 93 20.14 -12.25 -2.05
N VAL A 94 19.89 -12.32 -0.75
CA VAL A 94 18.65 -11.82 -0.14
C VAL A 94 18.84 -10.37 0.28
N HIS A 95 17.91 -9.50 -0.12
CA HIS A 95 17.89 -8.10 0.26
C HIS A 95 16.59 -7.80 0.97
N GLU A 96 16.61 -6.82 1.86
CA GLU A 96 15.39 -6.29 2.45
C GLU A 96 14.77 -5.29 1.47
N ALA A 97 13.50 -5.53 1.11
CA ALA A 97 12.75 -4.55 0.35
C ALA A 97 12.19 -3.50 1.34
N PRO A 98 12.28 -2.21 1.01
CA PRO A 98 11.64 -1.20 1.86
C PRO A 98 10.13 -1.40 1.86
N ASP A 99 9.51 -1.22 3.03
CA ASP A 99 8.07 -1.19 3.15
C ASP A 99 7.57 0.10 2.49
N ALA A 100 7.16 -0.01 1.24
CA ALA A 100 6.84 1.16 0.41
C ALA A 100 5.36 1.22 0.06
N LEU A 101 4.52 1.31 1.09
CA LEU A 101 3.11 1.62 0.87
C LEU A 101 2.98 3.14 0.68
N GLU A 102 2.57 3.55 -0.50
CA GLU A 102 2.46 4.97 -0.84
C GLU A 102 1.00 5.37 -1.03
N LEU A 103 0.59 6.43 -0.33
CA LEU A 103 -0.73 7.01 -0.51
C LEU A 103 -0.71 7.93 -1.72
N ILE A 104 -1.51 7.61 -2.73
CA ILE A 104 -1.57 8.36 -3.98
C ILE A 104 -2.65 9.44 -3.91
N ALA A 105 -3.87 9.07 -3.52
CA ALA A 105 -4.98 9.99 -3.51
C ALA A 105 -6.07 9.57 -2.51
N VAL A 106 -6.75 10.57 -1.97
CA VAL A 106 -7.94 10.39 -1.15
C VAL A 106 -9.07 11.15 -1.83
N ARG A 107 -10.13 10.42 -2.20
CA ARG A 107 -11.31 11.03 -2.81
C ARG A 107 -12.41 11.17 -1.77
N CYS A 108 -12.79 12.39 -1.50
CA CYS A 108 -13.83 12.70 -0.53
C CYS A 108 -15.17 12.87 -1.20
N VAL A 109 -16.23 12.77 -0.40
CA VAL A 109 -17.61 13.00 -0.84
C VAL A 109 -18.08 14.29 -0.21
N ASP A 110 -18.75 15.14 -0.98
CA ASP A 110 -19.35 16.36 -0.45
C ASP A 110 -20.70 16.07 0.23
N GLU A 111 -21.35 17.10 0.78
CA GLU A 111 -22.60 16.97 1.48
C GLU A 111 -23.74 16.44 0.59
N ALA A 112 -23.63 16.65 -0.71
CA ALA A 112 -24.61 16.18 -1.69
C ALA A 112 -24.32 14.75 -2.15
N GLY A 113 -23.22 14.14 -1.70
CA GLY A 113 -22.81 12.80 -2.09
C GLY A 113 -22.01 12.76 -3.39
N THR A 114 -21.52 13.88 -3.87
CA THR A 114 -20.71 13.96 -5.09
C THR A 114 -19.22 13.80 -4.72
N VAL A 115 -18.53 12.95 -5.47
CA VAL A 115 -17.09 12.74 -5.28
C VAL A 115 -16.31 13.97 -5.76
N LEU A 116 -15.45 14.47 -4.89
CA LEU A 116 -14.66 15.67 -5.18
C LEU A 116 -13.38 15.34 -5.97
#